data_fff78e5e7bdf15909a36129306bcfe3d
#
_entry.id   fff78e5e7bdf15909a36129306bcfe3d
#
_cell.length_a   1.000
_cell.length_b   1.000
_cell.length_c   1.000
_cell.angle_alpha   90.00
_cell.angle_beta   90.00
_cell.angle_gamma   90.00
#
_symmetry.space_group_name_H-M   'P 1'
#
loop_
_entity.id
_entity.type
_entity.pdbx_description
1 polymer ?
#
loop_
_entity_poly.entity_id
_entity_poly.type
_entity_poly.pdbx_seq_one_letter_code
_entity_poly.pdbx_strand_id
1 'polypeptide(L)'
;DVLQTVPRSELFALSAQQLHDMAMTVADLGSHRRTLLFTRADQFGHFVSCLVYLPRDRYTTAVRLAMQDILVREFGGVGIEYAARVSESPWALVHFTVKLPESTRRQDVDVSAANEERIQRLLTEASRTWGDRLLGAVPSGSIDQVYAEHYATAFPEAYKQAVSPLDAIADIAIIEGLHGDSVKLVFSDGGDAEEARLTWYLGGRSASLSELLPMLQSMGVVVLDERPFSVTKPDGLPVWIYQFRVTRQPTIDATAGGEADDVAKRFADAVTAIWQGSVEIDRFNELVLRAGLTWQQVVILRCYAKYLRQAGFPYSQAHIESVLNDHPRTAASLVELFEALFDPGQDETQKAQRAQAAAAGVAADIDALVSLDTDRVLRAFASMIQATLRTNYFVTRHNSARALGAVSMKLNPGLIDELPLPRPRFEIFVYAPRVEGVHLRFGSVARGG
;
A
#
# COMPACT_ATOMS: atom_id res chain seq x y z
N ASP A 1 -51.78 -0.36 -5.59
CA ASP A 1 -50.62 0.42 -5.99
C ASP A 1 -49.73 -0.28 -7.05
N VAL A 2 -49.47 -1.61 -6.93
CA VAL A 2 -48.65 -2.35 -7.92
C VAL A 2 -49.20 -2.22 -9.34
N LEU A 3 -50.50 -2.48 -9.52
CA LEU A 3 -51.16 -2.42 -10.85
C LEU A 3 -51.14 -1.01 -11.46
N GLN A 4 -51.07 0.05 -10.66
CA GLN A 4 -50.97 1.42 -11.16
C GLN A 4 -49.57 1.74 -11.75
N THR A 5 -48.55 0.98 -11.38
CA THR A 5 -47.20 1.15 -11.88
C THR A 5 -46.92 0.38 -13.17
N VAL A 6 -47.68 -0.68 -13.46
CA VAL A 6 -47.54 -1.52 -14.65
C VAL A 6 -47.91 -0.70 -15.91
N PRO A 7 -47.12 -0.79 -17.00
CA PRO A 7 -47.45 -0.15 -18.28
C PRO A 7 -48.80 -0.59 -18.80
N ARG A 8 -49.59 0.34 -19.39
CA ARG A 8 -50.93 0.04 -19.90
C ARG A 8 -50.92 -1.08 -20.96
N SER A 9 -49.90 -1.11 -21.79
CA SER A 9 -49.73 -2.19 -22.80
C SER A 9 -49.67 -3.57 -22.15
N GLU A 10 -49.01 -3.71 -21.01
CA GLU A 10 -48.89 -4.98 -20.30
C GLU A 10 -50.20 -5.34 -19.56
N LEU A 11 -50.91 -4.33 -19.01
CA LEU A 11 -52.21 -4.56 -18.36
C LEU A 11 -53.25 -5.16 -19.30
N PHE A 12 -53.20 -4.81 -20.61
CA PHE A 12 -54.11 -5.38 -21.64
C PHE A 12 -53.60 -6.70 -22.24
N ALA A 13 -52.31 -6.98 -22.13
CA ALA A 13 -51.67 -8.16 -22.69
C ALA A 13 -51.64 -9.37 -21.71
N LEU A 14 -51.79 -9.12 -20.42
CA LEU A 14 -51.77 -10.15 -19.38
C LEU A 14 -53.20 -10.55 -18.98
N SER A 15 -53.38 -11.80 -18.63
CA SER A 15 -54.64 -12.28 -18.04
C SER A 15 -54.81 -11.78 -16.61
N ALA A 16 -56.05 -11.77 -16.11
CA ALA A 16 -56.36 -11.38 -14.73
C ALA A 16 -55.59 -12.22 -13.71
N GLN A 17 -55.40 -13.52 -13.98
CA GLN A 17 -54.60 -14.41 -13.12
C GLN A 17 -53.12 -14.02 -13.09
N GLN A 18 -52.51 -13.78 -14.27
CA GLN A 18 -51.11 -13.35 -14.36
C GLN A 18 -50.86 -12.00 -13.63
N LEU A 19 -51.80 -11.04 -13.81
CA LEU A 19 -51.74 -9.76 -13.11
C LEU A 19 -51.85 -9.92 -11.57
N HIS A 20 -52.74 -10.86 -11.13
CA HIS A 20 -52.88 -11.17 -9.72
C HIS A 20 -51.58 -11.75 -9.14
N ASP A 21 -51.04 -12.78 -9.79
CA ASP A 21 -49.84 -13.49 -9.35
C ASP A 21 -48.63 -12.55 -9.34
N MET A 22 -48.46 -11.71 -10.33
CA MET A 22 -47.44 -10.66 -10.39
C MET A 22 -47.63 -9.67 -9.25
N ALA A 23 -48.84 -9.17 -9.02
CA ALA A 23 -49.12 -8.19 -7.99
C ALA A 23 -48.86 -8.77 -6.60
N MET A 24 -49.21 -10.04 -6.34
CA MET A 24 -48.91 -10.72 -5.07
C MET A 24 -47.40 -10.92 -4.90
N THR A 25 -46.68 -11.34 -5.91
CA THR A 25 -45.22 -11.51 -5.87
C THR A 25 -44.51 -10.18 -5.57
N VAL A 26 -44.94 -9.08 -6.20
CA VAL A 26 -44.36 -7.74 -5.92
C VAL A 26 -44.76 -7.23 -4.52
N ALA A 27 -45.99 -7.53 -4.07
CA ALA A 27 -46.44 -7.16 -2.69
C ALA A 27 -45.66 -7.92 -1.61
N ASP A 28 -45.27 -9.17 -1.89
CA ASP A 28 -44.47 -10.00 -0.97
C ASP A 28 -42.99 -9.60 -0.93
N LEU A 29 -42.53 -8.74 -1.83
CA LEU A 29 -41.17 -8.18 -1.77
C LEU A 29 -40.88 -7.51 -0.39
N GLY A 30 -41.85 -6.85 0.20
CA GLY A 30 -41.80 -6.29 1.54
C GLY A 30 -40.48 -5.63 1.88
N SER A 31 -39.79 -6.18 2.90
CA SER A 31 -38.43 -5.77 3.29
C SER A 31 -37.30 -6.48 2.53
N HIS A 32 -37.62 -7.48 1.70
CA HIS A 32 -36.63 -8.24 0.96
C HIS A 32 -36.14 -7.44 -0.26
N ARG A 33 -34.90 -6.96 -0.22
CA ARG A 33 -34.27 -6.16 -1.29
C ARG A 33 -33.85 -7.02 -2.49
N ARG A 34 -34.83 -7.67 -3.16
CA ARG A 34 -34.61 -8.57 -4.29
C ARG A 34 -34.95 -7.89 -5.60
N THR A 35 -34.28 -8.27 -6.68
CA THR A 35 -34.69 -7.94 -8.05
C THR A 35 -35.68 -9.00 -8.52
N LEU A 36 -36.82 -8.60 -9.11
CA LEU A 36 -37.77 -9.49 -9.72
C LEU A 36 -37.82 -9.23 -11.24
N LEU A 37 -37.98 -10.28 -11.98
CA LEU A 37 -38.19 -10.26 -13.42
C LEU A 37 -39.51 -10.94 -13.77
N PHE A 38 -40.30 -10.30 -14.61
CA PHE A 38 -41.47 -10.93 -15.28
C PHE A 38 -41.29 -10.81 -16.78
N THR A 39 -41.38 -11.91 -17.50
CA THR A 39 -41.15 -11.97 -18.94
C THR A 39 -42.42 -12.37 -19.68
N ARG A 40 -42.63 -11.76 -20.82
CA ARG A 40 -43.72 -12.12 -21.74
C ARG A 40 -43.23 -12.00 -23.19
N ALA A 41 -43.35 -13.07 -23.96
CA ALA A 41 -43.11 -13.01 -25.39
C ALA A 41 -44.33 -12.48 -26.11
N ASP A 42 -44.12 -11.65 -27.12
CA ASP A 42 -45.14 -11.23 -28.05
C ASP A 42 -45.80 -12.45 -28.78
N GLN A 43 -47.07 -12.34 -29.08
CA GLN A 43 -47.80 -13.42 -29.76
C GLN A 43 -47.23 -13.80 -31.14
N PHE A 44 -46.57 -12.87 -31.82
CA PHE A 44 -45.93 -13.08 -33.11
C PHE A 44 -44.41 -13.34 -33.03
N GLY A 45 -43.81 -13.21 -31.85
CA GLY A 45 -42.38 -13.42 -31.65
C GLY A 45 -41.48 -12.21 -32.00
N HIS A 46 -42.07 -11.02 -32.17
CA HIS A 46 -41.31 -9.83 -32.57
C HIS A 46 -40.48 -9.23 -31.40
N PHE A 47 -40.93 -9.41 -30.16
CA PHE A 47 -40.25 -8.88 -28.98
C PHE A 47 -40.54 -9.69 -27.73
N VAL A 48 -39.68 -9.48 -26.71
CA VAL A 48 -39.92 -9.91 -25.34
C VAL A 48 -40.08 -8.67 -24.45
N SER A 49 -41.21 -8.64 -23.74
CA SER A 49 -41.45 -7.65 -22.69
C SER A 49 -40.92 -8.17 -21.38
N CYS A 50 -40.07 -7.37 -20.73
CA CYS A 50 -39.42 -7.68 -19.47
C CYS A 50 -39.73 -6.57 -18.44
N LEU A 51 -40.50 -6.89 -17.40
CA LEU A 51 -40.73 -5.99 -16.28
C LEU A 51 -39.78 -6.33 -15.17
N VAL A 52 -38.89 -5.39 -14.86
CA VAL A 52 -37.86 -5.55 -13.80
C VAL A 52 -38.16 -4.63 -12.63
N TYR A 53 -38.46 -5.22 -11.49
CA TYR A 53 -38.56 -4.50 -10.21
C TYR A 53 -37.23 -4.63 -9.47
N LEU A 54 -36.67 -3.51 -9.03
CA LEU A 54 -35.43 -3.49 -8.25
C LEU A 54 -35.51 -2.40 -7.18
N PRO A 55 -34.71 -2.50 -6.09
CA PRO A 55 -34.62 -1.44 -5.08
C PRO A 55 -34.24 -0.11 -5.74
N ARG A 56 -34.97 0.96 -5.39
CA ARG A 56 -34.81 2.28 -6.01
C ARG A 56 -33.38 2.82 -5.89
N ASP A 57 -32.74 2.59 -4.77
CA ASP A 57 -31.36 3.05 -4.51
C ASP A 57 -30.31 2.28 -5.31
N ARG A 58 -30.66 1.13 -5.89
CA ARG A 58 -29.79 0.36 -6.81
C ARG A 58 -30.00 0.75 -8.27
N TYR A 59 -31.03 1.54 -8.59
CA TYR A 59 -31.28 1.97 -9.96
C TYR A 59 -30.33 3.10 -10.38
N THR A 60 -29.31 2.75 -11.13
CA THR A 60 -28.35 3.68 -11.73
C THR A 60 -28.28 3.48 -13.25
N THR A 61 -27.71 4.44 -13.96
CA THR A 61 -27.49 4.30 -15.41
C THR A 61 -26.62 3.08 -15.74
N ALA A 62 -25.57 2.83 -14.94
CA ALA A 62 -24.70 1.67 -15.15
C ALA A 62 -25.44 0.35 -14.98
N VAL A 63 -26.24 0.22 -13.91
CA VAL A 63 -27.07 -0.97 -13.65
C VAL A 63 -28.08 -1.17 -14.76
N ARG A 64 -28.77 -0.10 -15.21
CA ARG A 64 -29.70 -0.18 -16.33
C ARG A 64 -29.03 -0.68 -17.63
N LEU A 65 -27.85 -0.14 -17.97
CA LEU A 65 -27.10 -0.58 -19.15
C LEU A 65 -26.69 -2.06 -19.04
N ALA A 66 -26.15 -2.47 -17.89
CA ALA A 66 -25.80 -3.87 -17.66
C ALA A 66 -27.00 -4.81 -17.77
N MET A 67 -28.19 -4.40 -17.28
CA MET A 67 -29.43 -5.17 -17.46
C MET A 67 -29.86 -5.25 -18.92
N GLN A 68 -29.72 -4.17 -19.69
CA GLN A 68 -29.98 -4.17 -21.12
C GLN A 68 -29.12 -5.19 -21.87
N ASP A 69 -27.80 -5.18 -21.61
CA ASP A 69 -26.84 -6.09 -22.24
C ASP A 69 -27.15 -7.56 -21.89
N ILE A 70 -27.51 -7.83 -20.61
CA ILE A 70 -27.95 -9.16 -20.19
C ILE A 70 -29.20 -9.59 -20.97
N LEU A 71 -30.25 -8.76 -20.96
CA LEU A 71 -31.52 -9.12 -21.59
C LEU A 71 -31.38 -9.32 -23.11
N VAL A 72 -30.61 -8.46 -23.80
CA VAL A 72 -30.33 -8.61 -25.25
C VAL A 72 -29.61 -9.92 -25.51
N ARG A 73 -28.59 -10.23 -24.73
CA ARG A 73 -27.81 -11.47 -24.91
C ARG A 73 -28.65 -12.72 -24.63
N GLU A 74 -29.39 -12.73 -23.52
CA GLU A 74 -30.14 -13.93 -23.10
C GLU A 74 -31.33 -14.25 -23.98
N PHE A 75 -31.97 -13.26 -24.62
CA PHE A 75 -33.04 -13.45 -25.56
C PHE A 75 -32.62 -13.40 -27.05
N GLY A 76 -31.32 -13.18 -27.32
CA GLY A 76 -30.83 -13.06 -28.69
C GLY A 76 -31.41 -11.84 -29.43
N GLY A 77 -31.62 -10.74 -28.70
CA GLY A 77 -32.25 -9.54 -29.25
C GLY A 77 -31.34 -8.77 -30.20
N VAL A 78 -31.95 -8.09 -31.18
CA VAL A 78 -31.27 -7.17 -32.12
C VAL A 78 -31.35 -5.70 -31.67
N GLY A 79 -32.13 -5.41 -30.64
CA GLY A 79 -32.27 -4.08 -30.05
C GLY A 79 -33.09 -4.12 -28.76
N ILE A 80 -33.02 -3.07 -27.99
CA ILE A 80 -33.77 -2.93 -26.75
C ILE A 80 -34.23 -1.49 -26.53
N GLU A 81 -35.48 -1.35 -26.11
CA GLU A 81 -36.05 -0.08 -25.65
C GLU A 81 -36.38 -0.21 -24.15
N TYR A 82 -36.41 0.91 -23.44
CA TYR A 82 -36.81 0.89 -22.06
C TYR A 82 -37.67 2.10 -21.66
N ALA A 83 -38.51 1.89 -20.64
CA ALA A 83 -39.20 2.94 -19.93
C ALA A 83 -39.07 2.70 -18.43
N ALA A 84 -38.56 3.68 -17.70
CA ALA A 84 -38.37 3.58 -16.25
C ALA A 84 -39.45 4.38 -15.50
N ARG A 85 -40.02 3.82 -14.45
CA ARG A 85 -40.91 4.49 -13.50
C ARG A 85 -40.22 4.46 -12.11
N VAL A 86 -39.73 5.61 -11.70
CA VAL A 86 -39.19 5.83 -10.38
C VAL A 86 -40.11 6.79 -9.66
N SER A 87 -40.75 6.34 -8.59
CA SER A 87 -41.68 7.10 -7.77
C SER A 87 -41.17 7.19 -6.34
N GLU A 88 -42.01 7.62 -5.41
CA GLU A 88 -41.71 7.59 -3.96
C GLU A 88 -41.66 6.15 -3.39
N SER A 89 -42.05 5.15 -4.16
CA SER A 89 -41.94 3.74 -3.81
C SER A 89 -40.49 3.35 -3.53
N PRO A 90 -40.20 2.44 -2.59
CA PRO A 90 -38.86 1.88 -2.39
C PRO A 90 -38.39 1.07 -3.59
N TRP A 91 -39.26 0.82 -4.58
CA TRP A 91 -39.00 0.02 -5.78
C TRP A 91 -39.02 0.90 -7.02
N ALA A 92 -38.05 0.69 -7.89
CA ALA A 92 -38.07 1.17 -9.28
C ALA A 92 -38.62 0.05 -10.18
N LEU A 93 -39.50 0.41 -11.12
CA LEU A 93 -39.94 -0.47 -12.21
C LEU A 93 -39.27 -0.02 -13.50
N VAL A 94 -38.58 -0.94 -14.15
CA VAL A 94 -38.03 -0.74 -15.49
C VAL A 94 -38.70 -1.74 -16.45
N HIS A 95 -39.37 -1.22 -17.43
CA HIS A 95 -39.93 -2.00 -18.54
C HIS A 95 -38.97 -2.00 -19.71
N PHE A 96 -38.42 -3.14 -20.04
CA PHE A 96 -37.57 -3.35 -21.21
C PHE A 96 -38.38 -4.07 -22.30
N THR A 97 -38.20 -3.65 -23.55
CA THR A 97 -38.73 -4.31 -24.73
C THR A 97 -37.57 -4.76 -25.60
N VAL A 98 -37.26 -6.04 -25.56
CA VAL A 98 -36.18 -6.66 -26.34
C VAL A 98 -36.71 -6.99 -27.72
N LYS A 99 -36.24 -6.34 -28.76
CA LYS A 99 -36.59 -6.61 -30.13
C LYS A 99 -35.88 -7.86 -30.64
N LEU A 100 -36.62 -8.79 -31.20
CA LEU A 100 -36.09 -10.04 -31.73
C LEU A 100 -35.89 -9.96 -33.27
N PRO A 101 -35.01 -10.81 -33.83
CA PRO A 101 -34.87 -10.93 -35.29
C PRO A 101 -36.21 -11.29 -35.96
N GLU A 102 -36.46 -10.78 -37.15
CA GLU A 102 -37.68 -11.06 -37.90
C GLU A 102 -37.92 -12.56 -38.20
N SER A 103 -36.84 -13.35 -38.20
CA SER A 103 -36.90 -14.81 -38.38
C SER A 103 -37.35 -15.58 -37.13
N THR A 104 -37.43 -14.92 -35.96
CA THR A 104 -37.77 -15.57 -34.69
C THR A 104 -39.26 -15.91 -34.65
N ARG A 105 -39.56 -17.15 -34.26
CA ARG A 105 -40.94 -17.58 -34.03
C ARG A 105 -41.26 -17.57 -32.54
N ARG A 106 -42.52 -17.35 -32.19
CA ARG A 106 -42.99 -17.35 -30.79
C ARG A 106 -42.54 -18.57 -29.99
N GLN A 107 -42.52 -19.75 -30.62
CA GLN A 107 -42.11 -21.01 -29.98
C GLN A 107 -40.62 -21.13 -29.69
N ASP A 108 -39.80 -20.31 -30.38
CA ASP A 108 -38.35 -20.31 -30.22
C ASP A 108 -37.89 -19.38 -29.04
N VAL A 109 -38.83 -18.62 -28.47
CA VAL A 109 -38.58 -17.68 -27.39
C VAL A 109 -38.85 -18.37 -26.04
N ASP A 110 -37.79 -18.64 -25.28
CA ASP A 110 -37.91 -19.28 -23.97
C ASP A 110 -38.26 -18.25 -22.89
N VAL A 111 -39.52 -18.21 -22.51
CA VAL A 111 -40.07 -17.46 -21.37
C VAL A 111 -40.54 -18.40 -20.25
N SER A 112 -39.94 -19.58 -20.14
CA SER A 112 -40.25 -20.52 -19.07
C SER A 112 -39.81 -19.97 -17.69
N ALA A 113 -40.46 -20.44 -16.66
CA ALA A 113 -40.11 -20.06 -15.28
C ALA A 113 -38.63 -20.34 -14.95
N ALA A 114 -38.07 -21.43 -15.47
CA ALA A 114 -36.67 -21.79 -15.27
C ALA A 114 -35.72 -20.78 -15.93
N ASN A 115 -36.02 -20.31 -17.14
CA ASN A 115 -35.25 -19.30 -17.83
C ASN A 115 -35.41 -17.93 -17.15
N GLU A 116 -36.61 -17.58 -16.76
CA GLU A 116 -36.90 -16.35 -16.01
C GLU A 116 -36.11 -16.28 -14.70
N GLU A 117 -36.10 -17.35 -13.90
CA GLU A 117 -35.29 -17.42 -12.68
C GLU A 117 -33.77 -17.31 -12.96
N ARG A 118 -33.32 -17.92 -14.07
CA ARG A 118 -31.90 -17.83 -14.47
C ARG A 118 -31.51 -16.40 -14.82
N ILE A 119 -32.32 -15.73 -15.63
CA ILE A 119 -32.10 -14.34 -16.03
C ILE A 119 -32.26 -13.43 -14.81
N GLN A 120 -33.24 -13.64 -13.96
CA GLN A 120 -33.44 -12.89 -12.73
C GLN A 120 -32.19 -12.93 -11.83
N ARG A 121 -31.53 -14.09 -11.73
CA ARG A 121 -30.26 -14.19 -10.98
C ARG A 121 -29.17 -13.33 -11.60
N LEU A 122 -29.04 -13.28 -12.94
CA LEU A 122 -28.08 -12.42 -13.62
C LEU A 122 -28.37 -10.93 -13.39
N LEU A 123 -29.65 -10.53 -13.47
CA LEU A 123 -30.07 -9.16 -13.19
C LEU A 123 -29.85 -8.77 -11.72
N THR A 124 -30.08 -9.70 -10.80
CA THR A 124 -29.80 -9.51 -9.38
C THR A 124 -28.31 -9.26 -9.14
N GLU A 125 -27.45 -10.07 -9.77
CA GLU A 125 -26.00 -9.89 -9.67
C GLU A 125 -25.54 -8.55 -10.27
N ALA A 126 -26.09 -8.14 -11.41
CA ALA A 126 -25.82 -6.85 -12.03
C ALA A 126 -26.25 -5.65 -11.18
N SER A 127 -27.26 -5.82 -10.33
CA SER A 127 -27.79 -4.78 -9.43
C SER A 127 -27.10 -4.75 -8.06
N ARG A 128 -26.17 -5.68 -7.77
CA ARG A 128 -25.43 -5.65 -6.51
C ARG A 128 -24.54 -4.44 -6.42
N THR A 129 -24.65 -3.75 -5.29
CA THR A 129 -23.78 -2.65 -4.94
C THR A 129 -22.38 -3.17 -4.55
N TRP A 130 -21.41 -2.27 -4.50
CA TRP A 130 -20.10 -2.58 -3.97
C TRP A 130 -20.19 -3.15 -2.54
N GLY A 131 -21.04 -2.56 -1.69
CA GLY A 131 -21.29 -3.04 -0.33
C GLY A 131 -21.92 -4.44 -0.28
N ASP A 132 -22.90 -4.74 -1.16
CA ASP A 132 -23.48 -6.09 -1.23
C ASP A 132 -22.44 -7.16 -1.61
N ARG A 133 -21.49 -6.80 -2.48
CA ARG A 133 -20.41 -7.70 -2.88
C ARG A 133 -19.40 -7.89 -1.75
N LEU A 134 -19.08 -6.81 -1.01
CA LEU A 134 -18.23 -6.90 0.17
C LEU A 134 -18.82 -7.84 1.22
N LEU A 135 -20.12 -7.64 1.55
CA LEU A 135 -20.84 -8.50 2.50
C LEU A 135 -20.92 -9.96 2.04
N GLY A 136 -21.11 -10.18 0.73
CA GLY A 136 -21.15 -11.53 0.16
C GLY A 136 -19.80 -12.25 0.14
N ALA A 137 -18.71 -11.54 0.31
CA ALA A 137 -17.35 -12.09 0.27
C ALA A 137 -16.84 -12.53 1.66
N VAL A 138 -17.53 -12.15 2.75
CA VAL A 138 -17.16 -12.53 4.12
C VAL A 138 -18.11 -13.60 4.68
N PRO A 139 -17.65 -14.50 5.56
CA PRO A 139 -18.49 -15.51 6.17
C PRO A 139 -19.61 -14.90 7.03
N SER A 140 -20.84 -15.37 6.86
CA SER A 140 -21.98 -14.93 7.65
C SER A 140 -21.80 -15.26 9.15
N GLY A 141 -22.11 -14.28 10.01
CA GLY A 141 -21.98 -14.43 11.45
C GLY A 141 -20.55 -14.31 12.01
N SER A 142 -19.55 -14.00 11.17
CA SER A 142 -18.20 -13.72 11.63
C SER A 142 -18.06 -12.27 12.13
N ILE A 143 -16.98 -11.99 12.87
CA ILE A 143 -16.62 -10.61 13.24
C ILE A 143 -16.33 -9.78 11.98
N ASP A 144 -15.83 -10.43 10.92
CA ASP A 144 -15.56 -9.76 9.64
C ASP A 144 -16.83 -9.26 8.98
N GLN A 145 -17.98 -9.91 9.21
CA GLN A 145 -19.27 -9.41 8.72
C GLN A 145 -19.66 -8.09 9.39
N VAL A 146 -19.42 -7.93 10.69
CA VAL A 146 -19.71 -6.69 11.42
C VAL A 146 -18.86 -5.54 10.85
N TYR A 147 -17.58 -5.80 10.59
CA TYR A 147 -16.72 -4.82 9.94
C TYR A 147 -17.18 -4.53 8.52
N ALA A 148 -17.48 -5.54 7.71
CA ALA A 148 -17.95 -5.35 6.35
C ALA A 148 -19.25 -4.52 6.29
N GLU A 149 -20.19 -4.69 7.22
CA GLU A 149 -21.42 -3.89 7.33
C GLU A 149 -21.09 -2.41 7.57
N HIS A 150 -20.17 -2.11 8.47
CA HIS A 150 -19.71 -0.74 8.72
C HIS A 150 -19.02 -0.16 7.48
N TYR A 151 -18.04 -0.86 6.95
CA TYR A 151 -17.21 -0.36 5.85
C TYR A 151 -17.92 -0.30 4.50
N ALA A 152 -19.01 -1.07 4.30
CA ALA A 152 -19.87 -0.93 3.12
C ALA A 152 -20.41 0.49 2.95
N THR A 153 -20.59 1.21 4.05
CA THR A 153 -21.09 2.59 4.08
C THR A 153 -19.99 3.61 4.37
N ALA A 154 -18.98 3.28 5.19
CA ALA A 154 -17.94 4.19 5.64
C ALA A 154 -16.92 4.56 4.56
N PHE A 155 -16.62 3.65 3.63
CA PHE A 155 -15.73 3.97 2.52
C PHE A 155 -16.35 4.99 1.57
N PRO A 156 -15.58 6.02 1.14
CA PRO A 156 -16.05 7.00 0.16
C PRO A 156 -16.22 6.38 -1.23
N GLU A 157 -17.08 6.98 -2.06
CA GLU A 157 -17.34 6.47 -3.41
C GLU A 157 -16.09 6.40 -4.29
N ALA A 158 -15.16 7.34 -4.15
CA ALA A 158 -13.88 7.32 -4.87
C ALA A 158 -13.05 6.07 -4.52
N TYR A 159 -13.08 5.60 -3.27
CA TYR A 159 -12.43 4.35 -2.86
C TYR A 159 -13.12 3.14 -3.50
N LYS A 160 -14.47 3.08 -3.43
CA LYS A 160 -15.28 1.99 -4.00
C LYS A 160 -15.10 1.83 -5.51
N GLN A 161 -14.79 2.94 -6.22
CA GLN A 161 -14.49 2.91 -7.64
C GLN A 161 -13.06 2.43 -7.95
N ALA A 162 -12.12 2.67 -7.03
CA ALA A 162 -10.70 2.35 -7.22
C ALA A 162 -10.30 0.97 -6.71
N VAL A 163 -11.02 0.44 -5.71
CA VAL A 163 -10.67 -0.78 -4.98
C VAL A 163 -11.79 -1.81 -5.07
N SER A 164 -11.46 -3.03 -5.43
CA SER A 164 -12.46 -4.11 -5.49
C SER A 164 -12.95 -4.50 -4.09
N PRO A 165 -14.17 -5.04 -3.94
CA PRO A 165 -14.64 -5.53 -2.65
C PRO A 165 -13.75 -6.59 -1.99
N LEU A 166 -13.09 -7.43 -2.79
CA LEU A 166 -12.17 -8.46 -2.30
C LEU A 166 -10.88 -7.85 -1.75
N ASP A 167 -10.30 -6.88 -2.47
CA ASP A 167 -9.10 -6.17 -2.01
C ASP A 167 -9.39 -5.35 -0.75
N ALA A 168 -10.60 -4.79 -0.64
CA ALA A 168 -11.04 -4.02 0.52
C ALA A 168 -11.07 -4.86 1.82
N ILE A 169 -11.26 -6.18 1.75
CA ILE A 169 -11.18 -7.06 2.93
C ILE A 169 -9.78 -7.02 3.55
N ALA A 170 -8.74 -7.04 2.72
CA ALA A 170 -7.37 -6.92 3.19
C ALA A 170 -7.11 -5.54 3.80
N ASP A 171 -7.61 -4.47 3.16
CA ASP A 171 -7.51 -3.11 3.67
C ASP A 171 -8.23 -2.97 5.03
N ILE A 172 -9.43 -3.54 5.18
CA ILE A 172 -10.19 -3.54 6.43
C ILE A 172 -9.39 -4.22 7.55
N ALA A 173 -8.77 -5.37 7.29
CA ALA A 173 -7.95 -6.07 8.28
C ALA A 173 -6.76 -5.21 8.74
N ILE A 174 -6.13 -4.46 7.83
CA ILE A 174 -5.05 -3.52 8.15
C ILE A 174 -5.60 -2.35 8.97
N ILE A 175 -6.70 -1.74 8.53
CA ILE A 175 -7.33 -0.59 9.19
C ILE A 175 -7.71 -0.94 10.62
N GLU A 176 -8.33 -2.11 10.85
CA GLU A 176 -8.72 -2.56 12.20
C GLU A 176 -7.49 -2.79 13.11
N GLY A 177 -6.36 -3.15 12.55
CA GLY A 177 -5.08 -3.27 13.29
C GLY A 177 -4.42 -1.95 13.66
N LEU A 178 -4.89 -0.80 13.16
CA LEU A 178 -4.32 0.50 13.47
C LEU A 178 -4.86 1.06 14.79
N HIS A 179 -3.95 1.70 15.55
CA HIS A 179 -4.27 2.34 16.82
C HIS A 179 -3.54 3.68 16.94
N GLY A 180 -4.22 4.75 17.35
CA GLY A 180 -3.62 6.08 17.53
C GLY A 180 -2.87 6.54 16.27
N ASP A 181 -1.65 7.04 16.43
CA ASP A 181 -0.78 7.53 15.34
C ASP A 181 0.01 6.40 14.64
N SER A 182 -0.54 5.21 14.57
CA SER A 182 0.14 4.07 13.94
C SER A 182 0.23 4.20 12.42
N VAL A 183 1.25 3.56 11.87
CA VAL A 183 1.58 3.54 10.44
C VAL A 183 1.67 2.11 9.94
N LYS A 184 1.12 1.86 8.76
CA LYS A 184 1.33 0.62 8.03
C LYS A 184 1.57 0.92 6.55
N LEU A 185 2.58 0.27 5.97
CA LEU A 185 2.87 0.33 4.54
C LEU A 185 2.72 -1.06 3.94
N VAL A 186 2.15 -1.10 2.74
CA VAL A 186 1.96 -2.34 1.98
C VAL A 186 2.34 -2.09 0.53
N PHE A 187 3.16 -2.98 -0.02
CA PHE A 187 3.43 -3.05 -1.45
C PHE A 187 2.50 -4.06 -2.12
N SER A 188 2.02 -3.72 -3.29
CA SER A 188 1.27 -4.61 -4.18
C SER A 188 1.65 -4.35 -5.64
N ASP A 189 1.33 -5.29 -6.51
CA ASP A 189 1.58 -5.12 -7.93
C ASP A 189 0.81 -3.91 -8.49
N GLY A 190 1.50 -3.13 -9.33
CA GLY A 190 0.95 -1.93 -9.97
C GLY A 190 0.03 -2.21 -11.17
N GLY A 191 -0.01 -3.46 -11.63
CA GLY A 191 -0.72 -3.86 -12.85
C GLY A 191 0.13 -3.73 -14.12
N ASP A 192 1.28 -3.07 -14.05
CA ASP A 192 2.29 -3.02 -15.10
C ASP A 192 3.62 -3.57 -14.54
N ALA A 193 4.43 -4.21 -15.40
CA ALA A 193 5.71 -4.81 -15.01
C ALA A 193 6.71 -3.78 -14.45
N GLU A 194 6.59 -2.53 -14.87
CA GLU A 194 7.47 -1.43 -14.45
C GLU A 194 6.93 -0.60 -13.29
N GLU A 195 5.72 -0.92 -12.79
CA GLU A 195 5.05 -0.16 -11.73
C GLU A 195 4.72 -1.04 -10.54
N ALA A 196 4.76 -0.44 -9.36
CA ALA A 196 4.26 -1.01 -8.12
C ALA A 196 3.29 -0.03 -7.46
N ARG A 197 2.40 -0.55 -6.62
CA ARG A 197 1.54 0.25 -5.78
C ARG A 197 2.03 0.18 -4.34
N LEU A 198 2.28 1.34 -3.76
CA LEU A 198 2.56 1.50 -2.35
C LEU A 198 1.33 2.10 -1.67
N THR A 199 0.73 1.37 -0.75
CA THR A 199 -0.37 1.88 0.07
C THR A 199 0.12 2.20 1.47
N TRP A 200 -0.10 3.44 1.90
CA TRP A 200 0.30 3.97 3.20
C TRP A 200 -0.95 4.26 4.03
N TYR A 201 -1.11 3.55 5.14
CA TYR A 201 -2.22 3.72 6.08
C TYR A 201 -1.73 4.50 7.29
N LEU A 202 -2.46 5.57 7.65
CA LEU A 202 -2.20 6.41 8.80
C LEU A 202 -3.41 6.42 9.74
N GLY A 203 -3.23 6.04 10.99
CA GLY A 203 -4.23 6.24 12.04
C GLY A 203 -4.12 7.62 12.67
N GLY A 204 -5.22 8.16 13.15
CA GLY A 204 -5.29 9.33 14.02
C GLY A 204 -5.13 10.69 13.33
N ARG A 205 -4.19 10.89 12.43
CA ARG A 205 -3.98 12.15 11.72
C ARG A 205 -3.75 11.99 10.22
N SER A 206 -4.13 13.00 9.45
CA SER A 206 -3.75 13.09 8.04
C SER A 206 -2.31 13.57 7.89
N ALA A 207 -1.75 13.32 6.71
CA ALA A 207 -0.50 13.91 6.27
C ALA A 207 -0.70 14.63 4.93
N SER A 208 0.03 15.72 4.73
CA SER A 208 0.07 16.39 3.44
C SER A 208 1.04 15.66 2.50
N LEU A 209 0.82 15.83 1.19
CA LEU A 209 1.75 15.31 0.18
C LEU A 209 3.17 15.88 0.37
N SER A 210 3.27 17.14 0.83
CA SER A 210 4.55 17.79 1.15
C SER A 210 5.29 17.14 2.33
N GLU A 211 4.59 16.41 3.21
CA GLU A 211 5.20 15.60 4.27
C GLU A 211 5.62 14.22 3.77
N LEU A 212 4.77 13.57 2.95
CA LEU A 212 4.99 12.18 2.54
C LEU A 212 6.01 12.05 1.41
N LEU A 213 5.96 12.92 0.39
CA LEU A 213 6.85 12.82 -0.78
C LEU A 213 8.35 12.89 -0.44
N PRO A 214 8.83 13.81 0.42
CA PRO A 214 10.25 13.84 0.76
C PRO A 214 10.73 12.55 1.44
N MET A 215 9.87 11.89 2.22
CA MET A 215 10.20 10.60 2.85
C MET A 215 10.38 9.52 1.80
N LEU A 216 9.43 9.38 0.86
CA LEU A 216 9.51 8.40 -0.22
C LEU A 216 10.69 8.67 -1.16
N GLN A 217 10.91 9.95 -1.51
CA GLN A 217 12.05 10.37 -2.35
C GLN A 217 13.39 10.09 -1.69
N SER A 218 13.50 10.27 -0.35
CA SER A 218 14.72 9.95 0.39
C SER A 218 15.05 8.47 0.37
N MET A 219 14.05 7.61 0.16
CA MET A 219 14.22 6.16 -0.03
C MET A 219 14.56 5.76 -1.47
N GLY A 220 14.68 6.74 -2.37
CA GLY A 220 14.94 6.51 -3.79
C GLY A 220 13.70 6.10 -4.61
N VAL A 221 12.51 6.27 -4.05
CA VAL A 221 11.25 5.92 -4.72
C VAL A 221 10.78 7.09 -5.60
N VAL A 222 10.46 6.80 -6.85
CA VAL A 222 9.85 7.77 -7.77
C VAL A 222 8.34 7.58 -7.75
N VAL A 223 7.62 8.60 -7.28
CA VAL A 223 6.17 8.63 -7.21
C VAL A 223 5.60 9.18 -8.51
N LEU A 224 4.70 8.45 -9.16
CA LEU A 224 4.04 8.80 -10.42
C LEU A 224 2.70 9.50 -10.18
N ASP A 225 1.87 8.98 -9.29
CA ASP A 225 0.62 9.59 -8.85
C ASP A 225 0.26 9.17 -7.42
N GLU A 226 -0.77 9.83 -6.87
CA GLU A 226 -1.29 9.57 -5.53
C GLU A 226 -2.81 9.66 -5.51
N ARG A 227 -3.44 8.76 -4.74
CA ARG A 227 -4.88 8.75 -4.48
C ARG A 227 -5.13 8.69 -2.97
N PRO A 228 -5.59 9.79 -2.37
CA PRO A 228 -5.91 9.82 -0.95
C PRO A 228 -7.35 9.38 -0.70
N PHE A 229 -7.55 8.61 0.35
CA PHE A 229 -8.86 8.27 0.88
C PHE A 229 -8.86 8.44 2.39
N SER A 230 -10.05 8.62 2.96
CA SER A 230 -10.23 8.64 4.40
C SER A 230 -11.44 7.79 4.80
N VAL A 231 -11.34 7.13 5.93
CA VAL A 231 -12.40 6.31 6.49
C VAL A 231 -12.36 6.41 8.00
N THR A 232 -13.50 6.23 8.66
CA THR A 232 -13.57 6.20 10.11
C THR A 232 -13.86 4.78 10.57
N LYS A 233 -13.09 4.27 11.51
CA LYS A 233 -13.29 2.96 12.13
C LYS A 233 -14.57 2.93 12.99
N PRO A 234 -15.09 1.75 13.31
CA PRO A 234 -16.22 1.62 14.24
C PRO A 234 -15.98 2.24 15.62
N ASP A 235 -14.74 2.28 16.09
CA ASP A 235 -14.33 2.90 17.36
C ASP A 235 -14.17 4.43 17.29
N GLY A 236 -14.40 5.04 16.11
CA GLY A 236 -14.29 6.47 15.87
C GLY A 236 -12.91 6.95 15.46
N LEU A 237 -11.88 6.08 15.38
CA LEU A 237 -10.55 6.48 14.91
C LEU A 237 -10.59 6.81 13.43
N PRO A 238 -10.20 8.02 13.02
CA PRO A 238 -10.04 8.34 11.60
C PRO A 238 -8.77 7.67 11.05
N VAL A 239 -8.88 7.13 9.84
CA VAL A 239 -7.77 6.51 9.11
C VAL A 239 -7.68 7.13 7.73
N TRP A 240 -6.47 7.46 7.31
CA TRP A 240 -6.15 7.94 5.96
C TRP A 240 -5.39 6.86 5.20
N ILE A 241 -5.76 6.68 3.94
CA ILE A 241 -5.17 5.71 3.01
C ILE A 241 -4.61 6.50 1.84
N TYR A 242 -3.29 6.45 1.66
CA TYR A 242 -2.62 7.08 0.54
C TYR A 242 -2.10 5.98 -0.38
N GLN A 243 -2.67 5.88 -1.57
CA GLN A 243 -2.21 4.93 -2.58
C GLN A 243 -1.29 5.66 -3.56
N PHE A 244 -0.02 5.30 -3.55
CA PHE A 244 0.98 5.80 -4.48
C PHE A 244 1.22 4.78 -5.58
N ARG A 245 1.20 5.22 -6.83
CA ARG A 245 1.79 4.49 -7.93
C ARG A 245 3.25 4.91 -8.03
N VAL A 246 4.14 3.94 -7.99
CA VAL A 246 5.59 4.15 -7.93
C VAL A 246 6.28 3.36 -9.04
N THR A 247 7.39 3.88 -9.56
CA THR A 247 8.22 3.13 -10.51
C THR A 247 8.88 1.96 -9.78
N ARG A 248 8.72 0.76 -10.32
CA ARG A 248 9.44 -0.43 -9.85
C ARG A 248 10.92 -0.25 -10.14
N GLN A 249 11.73 -0.25 -9.10
CA GLN A 249 13.18 -0.20 -9.26
C GLN A 249 13.72 -1.63 -9.36
N PRO A 250 14.66 -1.91 -10.29
CA PRO A 250 15.24 -3.26 -10.46
C PRO A 250 15.89 -3.82 -9.20
N THR A 251 16.28 -2.95 -8.27
CA THR A 251 16.91 -3.31 -6.99
C THR A 251 15.93 -3.91 -5.96
N ILE A 252 14.61 -3.75 -6.16
CA ILE A 252 13.62 -4.39 -5.29
C ILE A 252 13.49 -5.88 -5.64
N ASP A 253 13.80 -6.27 -6.87
CA ASP A 253 13.56 -7.62 -7.38
C ASP A 253 14.81 -8.54 -7.41
N ALA A 254 16.04 -8.04 -7.31
CA ALA A 254 17.14 -8.81 -7.91
C ALA A 254 18.36 -9.17 -7.05
N THR A 255 18.70 -8.53 -5.92
CA THR A 255 20.14 -8.64 -5.53
C THR A 255 20.49 -8.86 -4.06
N ALA A 256 19.57 -8.93 -3.15
CA ALA A 256 19.93 -9.08 -1.73
C ALA A 256 19.68 -10.50 -1.16
N GLY A 257 19.51 -11.55 -1.99
CA GLY A 257 19.44 -12.93 -1.49
C GLY A 257 18.33 -13.19 -0.44
N GLY A 258 17.42 -12.25 -0.25
CA GLY A 258 16.28 -12.34 0.65
C GLY A 258 14.98 -12.38 -0.14
N GLU A 259 13.94 -13.00 0.44
CA GLU A 259 12.60 -13.05 -0.13
C GLU A 259 12.06 -11.62 -0.29
N ALA A 260 11.19 -11.39 -1.28
CA ALA A 260 10.57 -10.08 -1.55
C ALA A 260 9.91 -9.46 -0.30
N ASP A 261 9.40 -10.30 0.60
CA ASP A 261 8.84 -9.90 1.90
C ASP A 261 9.85 -9.20 2.81
N ASP A 262 11.14 -9.59 2.76
CA ASP A 262 12.20 -8.96 3.57
C ASP A 262 12.53 -7.55 3.07
N VAL A 263 12.48 -7.29 1.77
CA VAL A 263 12.71 -5.96 1.20
C VAL A 263 11.57 -5.02 1.56
N ALA A 264 10.33 -5.46 1.37
CA ALA A 264 9.14 -4.71 1.73
C ALA A 264 9.12 -4.37 3.22
N LYS A 265 9.50 -5.31 4.07
CA LYS A 265 9.60 -5.10 5.51
C LYS A 265 10.67 -4.08 5.87
N ARG A 266 11.91 -4.21 5.34
CA ARG A 266 12.99 -3.24 5.59
C ARG A 266 12.59 -1.82 5.17
N PHE A 267 11.93 -1.70 4.02
CA PHE A 267 11.41 -0.43 3.54
C PHE A 267 10.36 0.15 4.49
N ALA A 268 9.35 -0.65 4.87
CA ALA A 268 8.29 -0.22 5.77
C ALA A 268 8.84 0.19 7.14
N ASP A 269 9.80 -0.55 7.68
CA ASP A 269 10.47 -0.24 8.94
C ASP A 269 11.25 1.08 8.86
N ALA A 270 11.94 1.33 7.73
CA ALA A 270 12.70 2.57 7.50
C ALA A 270 11.76 3.78 7.37
N VAL A 271 10.71 3.69 6.56
CA VAL A 271 9.73 4.78 6.41
C VAL A 271 9.02 5.06 7.74
N THR A 272 8.70 4.03 8.50
CA THR A 272 8.12 4.18 9.85
C THR A 272 9.10 4.91 10.80
N ALA A 273 10.39 4.58 10.76
CA ALA A 273 11.41 5.26 11.56
C ALA A 273 11.57 6.74 11.17
N ILE A 274 11.48 7.05 9.86
CA ILE A 274 11.50 8.43 9.35
C ILE A 274 10.24 9.18 9.84
N TRP A 275 9.06 8.58 9.71
CA TRP A 275 7.79 9.16 10.16
C TRP A 275 7.80 9.49 11.66
N GLN A 276 8.40 8.63 12.46
CA GLN A 276 8.55 8.82 13.90
C GLN A 276 9.66 9.82 14.29
N GLY A 277 10.40 10.35 13.31
CA GLY A 277 11.53 11.24 13.55
C GLY A 277 12.75 10.56 14.18
N SER A 278 12.83 9.23 14.08
CA SER A 278 13.98 8.44 14.55
C SER A 278 15.15 8.44 13.55
N VAL A 279 14.90 8.87 12.32
CA VAL A 279 15.86 8.93 11.21
C VAL A 279 15.65 10.22 10.43
N GLU A 280 16.75 10.81 9.93
CA GLU A 280 16.72 12.00 9.07
C GLU A 280 16.18 11.66 7.67
N ILE A 281 15.59 12.68 7.01
CA ILE A 281 15.18 12.60 5.60
C ILE A 281 16.37 13.04 4.74
N ASP A 282 17.19 12.09 4.32
CA ASP A 282 18.33 12.29 3.45
C ASP A 282 18.55 11.09 2.52
N ARG A 283 19.42 11.21 1.52
CA ARG A 283 19.66 10.18 0.52
C ARG A 283 20.44 8.96 1.04
N PHE A 284 20.93 8.96 2.26
CA PHE A 284 21.44 7.72 2.88
C PHE A 284 20.36 6.65 2.97
N ASN A 285 19.08 7.04 3.10
CA ASN A 285 17.96 6.11 3.16
C ASN A 285 17.80 5.25 1.89
N GLU A 286 18.31 5.71 0.71
CA GLU A 286 18.32 4.90 -0.52
C GLU A 286 19.08 3.57 -0.34
N LEU A 287 20.06 3.52 0.58
CA LEU A 287 20.85 2.31 0.86
C LEU A 287 20.00 1.17 1.44
N VAL A 288 18.83 1.44 1.98
CA VAL A 288 17.89 0.40 2.41
C VAL A 288 17.50 -0.48 1.24
N LEU A 289 17.20 0.15 0.09
CA LEU A 289 16.85 -0.57 -1.14
C LEU A 289 18.08 -0.97 -1.95
N ARG A 290 19.05 -0.06 -2.12
CA ARG A 290 20.21 -0.26 -3.00
C ARG A 290 21.22 -1.25 -2.44
N ALA A 291 21.45 -1.24 -1.12
CA ALA A 291 22.45 -2.06 -0.44
C ALA A 291 21.83 -3.17 0.44
N GLY A 292 20.50 -3.26 0.53
CA GLY A 292 19.81 -4.22 1.37
C GLY A 292 19.99 -3.98 2.87
N LEU A 293 20.39 -2.78 3.28
CA LEU A 293 20.64 -2.43 4.68
C LEU A 293 19.35 -2.16 5.45
N THR A 294 19.35 -2.45 6.74
CA THR A 294 18.33 -1.95 7.65
C THR A 294 18.55 -0.44 7.91
N TRP A 295 17.50 0.29 8.29
CA TRP A 295 17.64 1.70 8.62
C TRP A 295 18.64 1.94 9.77
N GLN A 296 18.75 1.03 10.72
CA GLN A 296 19.73 1.09 11.80
C GLN A 296 21.17 0.98 11.26
N GLN A 297 21.41 0.09 10.30
CA GLN A 297 22.71 -0.04 9.63
C GLN A 297 23.07 1.22 8.83
N VAL A 298 22.07 1.82 8.16
CA VAL A 298 22.27 3.10 7.47
C VAL A 298 22.68 4.23 8.44
N VAL A 299 22.16 4.22 9.66
CA VAL A 299 22.56 5.18 10.70
C VAL A 299 24.05 5.11 11.02
N ILE A 300 24.70 3.95 10.92
CA ILE A 300 26.16 3.82 11.09
C ILE A 300 26.90 4.70 10.07
N LEU A 301 26.57 4.54 8.80
CA LEU A 301 27.20 5.29 7.71
C LEU A 301 26.90 6.80 7.84
N ARG A 302 25.68 7.16 8.15
CA ARG A 302 25.31 8.56 8.39
C ARG A 302 26.10 9.16 9.54
N CYS A 303 26.29 8.42 10.62
CA CYS A 303 27.07 8.86 11.79
C CYS A 303 28.52 9.19 11.39
N TYR A 304 29.18 8.34 10.62
CA TYR A 304 30.54 8.63 10.12
C TYR A 304 30.58 9.79 9.14
N ALA A 305 29.60 9.92 8.25
CA ALA A 305 29.49 11.06 7.35
C ALA A 305 29.37 12.40 8.10
N LYS A 306 28.53 12.44 9.12
CA LYS A 306 28.38 13.63 10.00
C LYS A 306 29.68 13.96 10.73
N TYR A 307 30.36 12.94 11.24
CA TYR A 307 31.67 13.12 11.89
C TYR A 307 32.71 13.67 10.91
N LEU A 308 32.85 13.12 9.69
CA LEU A 308 33.74 13.64 8.65
C LEU A 308 33.50 15.12 8.36
N ARG A 309 32.24 15.52 8.29
CA ARG A 309 31.90 16.92 8.06
C ARG A 309 32.34 17.84 9.18
N GLN A 310 32.19 17.42 10.46
CA GLN A 310 32.71 18.18 11.60
C GLN A 310 34.23 18.22 11.60
N ALA A 311 34.89 17.18 11.10
CA ALA A 311 36.33 17.11 10.95
C ALA A 311 36.89 18.01 9.83
N GLY A 312 36.04 18.67 9.06
CA GLY A 312 36.44 19.55 7.94
C GLY A 312 36.77 18.81 6.64
N PHE A 313 36.21 17.60 6.47
CA PHE A 313 36.38 16.84 5.22
C PHE A 313 35.87 17.63 4.00
N PRO A 314 36.60 17.69 2.89
CA PRO A 314 36.36 18.66 1.82
C PRO A 314 35.13 18.38 0.96
N TYR A 315 34.42 17.27 1.18
CA TYR A 315 33.23 16.89 0.41
C TYR A 315 31.93 17.23 1.15
N SER A 316 30.92 17.65 0.39
CA SER A 316 29.59 17.90 0.91
C SER A 316 28.89 16.59 1.32
N GLN A 317 27.89 16.69 2.20
CA GLN A 317 27.07 15.52 2.55
C GLN A 317 26.42 14.89 1.33
N ALA A 318 25.87 15.71 0.42
CA ALA A 318 25.24 15.22 -0.80
C ALA A 318 26.22 14.43 -1.70
N HIS A 319 27.52 14.83 -1.75
CA HIS A 319 28.53 14.07 -2.49
C HIS A 319 28.82 12.72 -1.81
N ILE A 320 28.96 12.72 -0.48
CA ILE A 320 29.17 11.47 0.30
C ILE A 320 27.99 10.51 0.10
N GLU A 321 26.76 11.03 0.16
CA GLU A 321 25.54 10.24 -0.10
C GLU A 321 25.55 9.65 -1.51
N SER A 322 25.93 10.45 -2.53
CA SER A 322 26.02 9.95 -3.92
C SER A 322 27.04 8.83 -4.03
N VAL A 323 28.25 9.01 -3.48
CA VAL A 323 29.32 8.00 -3.53
C VAL A 323 28.85 6.66 -2.94
N LEU A 324 28.21 6.67 -1.76
CA LEU A 324 27.73 5.43 -1.14
C LEU A 324 26.57 4.80 -1.92
N ASN A 325 25.67 5.60 -2.49
CA ASN A 325 24.57 5.11 -3.30
C ASN A 325 25.01 4.57 -4.66
N ASP A 326 26.09 5.11 -5.23
CA ASP A 326 26.67 4.64 -6.48
C ASP A 326 27.52 3.36 -6.27
N HIS A 327 27.94 3.08 -5.00
CA HIS A 327 28.71 1.91 -4.61
C HIS A 327 28.03 1.12 -3.48
N PRO A 328 26.80 0.59 -3.69
CA PRO A 328 26.00 -0.01 -2.62
C PRO A 328 26.63 -1.27 -2.02
N ARG A 329 27.39 -2.05 -2.81
CA ARG A 329 28.13 -3.23 -2.30
C ARG A 329 29.20 -2.81 -1.31
N THR A 330 30.00 -1.81 -1.67
CA THR A 330 31.05 -1.31 -0.76
C THR A 330 30.44 -0.67 0.47
N ALA A 331 29.28 0.01 0.36
CA ALA A 331 28.55 0.52 1.52
C ALA A 331 28.11 -0.62 2.48
N ALA A 332 27.64 -1.74 1.93
CA ALA A 332 27.30 -2.93 2.70
C ALA A 332 28.57 -3.54 3.37
N SER A 333 29.66 -3.67 2.62
CA SER A 333 30.95 -4.19 3.15
C SER A 333 31.50 -3.30 4.28
N LEU A 334 31.32 -1.97 4.23
CA LEU A 334 31.69 -1.06 5.31
C LEU A 334 30.86 -1.33 6.57
N VAL A 335 29.57 -1.61 6.44
CA VAL A 335 28.71 -1.99 7.58
C VAL A 335 29.11 -3.35 8.13
N GLU A 336 29.39 -4.33 7.27
CA GLU A 336 29.90 -5.65 7.70
C GLU A 336 31.21 -5.53 8.49
N LEU A 337 32.13 -4.66 8.05
CA LEU A 337 33.35 -4.38 8.77
C LEU A 337 33.07 -3.80 10.17
N PHE A 338 32.15 -2.86 10.28
CA PHE A 338 31.73 -2.30 11.56
C PHE A 338 31.12 -3.37 12.47
N GLU A 339 30.20 -4.19 11.96
CA GLU A 339 29.56 -5.25 12.73
C GLU A 339 30.58 -6.34 13.15
N ALA A 340 31.50 -6.71 12.28
CA ALA A 340 32.56 -7.66 12.59
C ALA A 340 33.47 -7.17 13.73
N LEU A 341 33.71 -5.86 13.82
CA LEU A 341 34.54 -5.26 14.88
C LEU A 341 33.81 -5.10 16.23
N PHE A 342 32.50 -4.83 16.20
CA PHE A 342 31.81 -4.33 17.40
C PHE A 342 30.62 -5.17 17.87
N ASP A 343 30.16 -6.17 17.11
CA ASP A 343 29.03 -7.02 17.53
C ASP A 343 29.45 -7.89 18.75
N PRO A 344 28.81 -7.66 19.93
CA PRO A 344 29.14 -8.41 21.13
C PRO A 344 28.65 -9.85 21.13
N GLY A 345 27.80 -10.24 20.18
CA GLY A 345 27.28 -11.60 20.03
C GLY A 345 28.27 -12.58 19.39
N GLN A 346 29.44 -12.11 18.94
CA GLN A 346 30.44 -12.94 18.26
C GLN A 346 31.52 -13.45 19.19
N ASP A 347 32.00 -14.69 18.95
CA ASP A 347 33.20 -15.23 19.62
C ASP A 347 34.43 -14.41 19.20
N GLU A 348 35.30 -14.05 20.16
CA GLU A 348 36.49 -13.22 19.92
C GLU A 348 37.42 -13.78 18.83
N THR A 349 37.55 -15.14 18.71
CA THR A 349 38.39 -15.75 17.67
C THR A 349 37.79 -15.60 16.28
N GLN A 350 36.47 -15.75 16.15
CA GLN A 350 35.74 -15.58 14.90
C GLN A 350 35.65 -14.12 14.51
N LYS A 351 35.54 -13.22 15.49
CA LYS A 351 35.49 -11.77 15.33
C LYS A 351 36.76 -11.24 14.64
N ALA A 352 37.95 -11.63 15.13
CA ALA A 352 39.21 -11.20 14.52
C ALA A 352 39.33 -11.65 13.06
N GLN A 353 38.96 -12.88 12.75
CA GLN A 353 39.00 -13.41 11.37
C GLN A 353 38.00 -12.70 10.46
N ARG A 354 36.76 -12.48 10.91
CA ARG A 354 35.71 -11.75 10.16
C ARG A 354 36.11 -10.31 9.90
N ALA A 355 36.61 -9.62 10.92
CA ALA A 355 37.05 -8.24 10.79
C ALA A 355 38.21 -8.12 9.76
N GLN A 356 39.17 -9.05 9.80
CA GLN A 356 40.27 -9.07 8.83
C GLN A 356 39.77 -9.37 7.41
N ALA A 357 38.85 -10.33 7.24
CA ALA A 357 38.24 -10.63 5.95
C ALA A 357 37.43 -9.47 5.40
N ALA A 358 36.59 -8.85 6.24
CA ALA A 358 35.78 -7.69 5.87
C ALA A 358 36.68 -6.49 5.50
N ALA A 359 37.74 -6.21 6.25
CA ALA A 359 38.69 -5.15 5.94
C ALA A 359 39.42 -5.39 4.60
N ALA A 360 39.82 -6.63 4.33
CA ALA A 360 40.45 -7.01 3.05
C ALA A 360 39.46 -6.87 1.87
N GLY A 361 38.19 -7.25 2.09
CA GLY A 361 37.11 -7.09 1.09
C GLY A 361 36.88 -5.62 0.76
N VAL A 362 36.71 -4.78 1.76
CA VAL A 362 36.57 -3.32 1.57
C VAL A 362 37.78 -2.72 0.83
N ALA A 363 38.99 -3.10 1.20
CA ALA A 363 40.20 -2.62 0.54
C ALA A 363 40.21 -3.03 -0.94
N ALA A 364 39.88 -4.29 -1.26
CA ALA A 364 39.82 -4.78 -2.64
C ALA A 364 38.74 -4.07 -3.47
N ASP A 365 37.56 -3.82 -2.89
CA ASP A 365 36.48 -3.07 -3.55
C ASP A 365 36.94 -1.63 -3.88
N ILE A 366 37.64 -0.98 -2.94
CA ILE A 366 38.15 0.39 -3.12
C ILE A 366 39.29 0.43 -4.14
N ASP A 367 40.23 -0.52 -4.11
CA ASP A 367 41.37 -0.58 -5.02
C ASP A 367 40.96 -0.82 -6.47
N ALA A 368 39.75 -1.35 -6.70
CA ALA A 368 39.19 -1.53 -8.04
C ALA A 368 38.57 -0.23 -8.63
N LEU A 369 38.47 0.85 -7.84
CA LEU A 369 37.87 2.11 -8.27
C LEU A 369 38.83 2.95 -9.11
N VAL A 370 38.24 3.68 -10.08
CA VAL A 370 39.01 4.58 -10.97
C VAL A 370 38.97 6.04 -10.48
N SER A 371 37.90 6.41 -9.78
CA SER A 371 37.69 7.79 -9.32
C SER A 371 38.44 8.07 -8.03
N LEU A 372 39.33 9.06 -8.05
CA LEU A 372 40.07 9.49 -6.88
C LEU A 372 39.18 10.04 -5.77
N ASP A 373 38.11 10.77 -6.10
CA ASP A 373 37.18 11.33 -5.13
C ASP A 373 36.39 10.24 -4.43
N THR A 374 35.93 9.24 -5.20
CA THR A 374 35.22 8.06 -4.67
C THR A 374 36.15 7.25 -3.75
N ASP A 375 37.36 6.95 -4.19
CA ASP A 375 38.38 6.24 -3.41
C ASP A 375 38.62 6.96 -2.08
N ARG A 376 38.82 8.28 -2.13
CA ARG A 376 39.10 9.08 -0.92
C ARG A 376 37.93 9.05 0.10
N VAL A 377 36.68 9.14 -0.39
CA VAL A 377 35.51 9.06 0.49
C VAL A 377 35.42 7.69 1.14
N LEU A 378 35.51 6.61 0.38
CA LEU A 378 35.34 5.25 0.90
C LEU A 378 36.51 4.83 1.82
N ARG A 379 37.76 5.24 1.50
CA ARG A 379 38.90 5.04 2.42
C ARG A 379 38.72 5.79 3.73
N ALA A 380 38.19 7.00 3.71
CA ALA A 380 37.92 7.75 4.93
C ALA A 380 36.92 7.00 5.82
N PHE A 381 35.85 6.41 5.24
CA PHE A 381 34.92 5.57 6.01
C PHE A 381 35.61 4.34 6.60
N ALA A 382 36.38 3.60 5.80
CA ALA A 382 37.10 2.41 6.28
C ALA A 382 38.10 2.77 7.41
N SER A 383 38.86 3.87 7.27
CA SER A 383 39.78 4.38 8.28
C SER A 383 39.08 4.73 9.59
N MET A 384 37.95 5.43 9.51
CA MET A 384 37.18 5.78 10.72
C MET A 384 36.58 4.58 11.44
N ILE A 385 36.05 3.60 10.67
CA ILE A 385 35.53 2.36 11.25
C ILE A 385 36.65 1.63 12.01
N GLN A 386 37.85 1.51 11.42
CA GLN A 386 39.02 0.88 12.04
C GLN A 386 39.57 1.69 13.20
N ALA A 387 39.47 3.02 13.14
CA ALA A 387 39.89 3.90 14.24
C ALA A 387 38.89 3.95 15.42
N THR A 388 37.71 3.37 15.25
CA THR A 388 36.69 3.30 16.32
C THR A 388 37.12 2.31 17.40
N LEU A 389 37.05 2.72 18.65
CA LEU A 389 37.45 1.94 19.82
C LEU A 389 36.25 1.32 20.54
N ARG A 390 35.14 2.02 20.56
CA ARG A 390 33.89 1.61 21.23
C ARG A 390 32.68 2.29 20.62
N THR A 391 31.54 1.63 20.71
CA THR A 391 30.25 2.17 20.36
C THR A 391 29.16 1.64 21.29
N ASN A 392 28.05 2.39 21.42
CA ASN A 392 26.83 1.93 22.07
C ASN A 392 25.78 1.38 21.08
N TYR A 393 26.13 1.23 19.80
CA TYR A 393 25.20 0.83 18.75
C TYR A 393 24.45 -0.48 19.06
N PHE A 394 25.12 -1.45 19.66
CA PHE A 394 24.54 -2.75 20.00
C PHE A 394 23.86 -2.79 21.37
N VAL A 395 23.85 -1.69 22.13
CA VAL A 395 23.16 -1.64 23.41
C VAL A 395 21.65 -1.64 23.18
N THR A 396 21.02 -2.76 23.48
CA THR A 396 19.56 -2.88 23.49
C THR A 396 19.00 -2.31 24.78
N ARG A 397 18.12 -1.32 24.70
CA ARG A 397 17.30 -0.94 25.86
C ARG A 397 16.24 -2.03 26.07
N HIS A 398 16.05 -2.44 27.32
CA HIS A 398 15.06 -3.44 27.71
C HIS A 398 13.69 -3.14 27.05
N ASN A 399 13.13 -4.14 26.38
CA ASN A 399 11.78 -4.21 25.83
C ASN A 399 11.40 -3.33 24.63
N SER A 400 12.28 -2.70 23.93
CA SER A 400 11.93 -2.08 22.65
C SER A 400 12.87 -2.53 21.53
N ALA A 401 12.31 -2.94 20.42
CA ALA A 401 13.04 -3.11 19.19
C ALA A 401 13.94 -1.89 18.98
N ARG A 402 15.26 -2.10 18.97
CA ARG A 402 16.37 -1.14 18.86
C ARG A 402 15.96 0.31 18.53
N ALA A 403 15.43 1.03 19.50
CA ALA A 403 15.28 2.47 19.38
C ALA A 403 16.68 3.06 19.59
N LEU A 404 17.37 3.38 18.51
CA LEU A 404 18.63 4.13 18.53
C LEU A 404 18.32 5.56 18.98
N GLY A 405 18.31 5.82 20.27
CA GLY A 405 18.09 7.19 20.77
C GLY A 405 19.24 8.12 20.36
N ALA A 406 20.47 7.70 20.61
CA ALA A 406 21.69 8.37 20.17
C ALA A 406 22.80 7.32 19.98
N VAL A 407 23.53 7.41 18.87
CA VAL A 407 24.72 6.61 18.60
C VAL A 407 25.95 7.36 19.10
N SER A 408 26.82 6.69 19.86
CA SER A 408 28.09 7.24 20.34
C SER A 408 29.23 6.36 19.85
N MET A 409 30.26 7.00 19.32
CA MET A 409 31.48 6.35 18.85
C MET A 409 32.68 7.00 19.51
N LYS A 410 33.51 6.18 20.14
CA LYS A 410 34.82 6.61 20.67
C LYS A 410 35.88 6.27 19.64
N LEU A 411 36.62 7.27 19.16
CA LEU A 411 37.61 7.14 18.10
C LEU A 411 39.05 7.39 18.64
N ASN A 412 40.00 6.82 17.90
CA ASN A 412 41.42 7.15 18.03
C ASN A 412 41.84 8.09 16.88
N PRO A 413 41.87 9.40 17.09
CA PRO A 413 42.20 10.36 16.04
C PRO A 413 43.59 10.19 15.42
N GLY A 414 44.51 9.53 16.14
CA GLY A 414 45.83 9.23 15.61
C GLY A 414 45.86 8.32 14.38
N LEU A 415 44.76 7.57 14.16
CA LEU A 415 44.61 6.66 13.04
C LEU A 415 43.75 7.24 11.88
N ILE A 416 43.34 8.49 11.97
CA ILE A 416 42.47 9.14 10.97
C ILE A 416 43.27 10.27 10.31
N ASP A 417 43.70 10.04 9.08
CA ASP A 417 44.56 10.98 8.35
C ASP A 417 43.86 12.28 7.94
N GLU A 418 42.54 12.25 7.78
CA GLU A 418 41.70 13.39 7.41
C GLU A 418 41.59 14.46 8.50
N LEU A 419 41.96 14.13 9.75
CA LEU A 419 41.83 15.06 10.86
C LEU A 419 42.98 16.10 10.91
N PRO A 420 42.65 17.37 11.17
CA PRO A 420 43.66 18.43 11.34
C PRO A 420 44.52 18.24 12.60
N LEU A 421 45.68 18.86 12.59
CA LEU A 421 46.55 18.92 13.75
C LEU A 421 46.26 20.17 14.61
N PRO A 422 46.42 20.09 15.95
CA PRO A 422 46.83 18.93 16.76
C PRO A 422 45.66 17.95 16.98
N ARG A 423 45.93 16.65 16.83
CA ARG A 423 44.93 15.62 17.09
C ARG A 423 44.79 15.35 18.58
N PRO A 424 43.57 15.25 19.12
CA PRO A 424 43.35 14.83 20.50
C PRO A 424 43.72 13.36 20.71
N ARG A 425 43.89 12.93 21.94
CA ARG A 425 44.19 11.53 22.27
C ARG A 425 42.98 10.62 21.96
N PHE A 426 41.78 11.11 22.25
CA PHE A 426 40.51 10.42 21.95
C PHE A 426 39.48 11.46 21.53
N GLU A 427 38.58 11.05 20.65
CA GLU A 427 37.33 11.75 20.32
C GLU A 427 36.14 10.87 20.65
N ILE A 428 35.07 11.48 21.15
CA ILE A 428 33.79 10.82 21.35
C ILE A 428 32.78 11.59 20.55
N PHE A 429 32.34 11.01 19.45
CA PHE A 429 31.27 11.56 18.60
C PHE A 429 29.93 11.01 19.07
N VAL A 430 28.92 11.85 19.16
CA VAL A 430 27.54 11.51 19.50
C VAL A 430 26.66 12.04 18.39
N TYR A 431 25.79 11.17 17.90
CA TYR A 431 24.84 11.48 16.84
C TYR A 431 23.42 11.06 17.23
N ALA A 432 22.46 11.95 16.99
CA ALA A 432 21.03 11.69 16.95
C ALA A 432 20.41 12.58 15.85
N PRO A 433 19.20 12.28 15.31
CA PRO A 433 18.62 13.05 14.20
C PRO A 433 18.47 14.55 14.44
N ARG A 434 18.45 15.00 15.70
CA ARG A 434 18.27 16.41 16.08
C ARG A 434 19.51 17.05 16.66
N VAL A 435 20.56 16.28 16.94
CA VAL A 435 21.76 16.79 17.59
C VAL A 435 22.95 15.91 17.28
N GLU A 436 24.07 16.54 16.99
CA GLU A 436 25.37 15.90 16.87
C GLU A 436 26.43 16.72 17.63
N GLY A 437 27.46 16.05 18.08
CA GLY A 437 28.55 16.73 18.80
C GLY A 437 29.76 15.84 18.97
N VAL A 438 30.93 16.47 19.08
CA VAL A 438 32.19 15.80 19.35
C VAL A 438 32.75 16.30 20.67
N HIS A 439 33.24 15.37 21.51
CA HIS A 439 33.98 15.64 22.72
C HIS A 439 35.45 15.28 22.50
N LEU A 440 36.34 16.28 22.62
CA LEU A 440 37.76 16.13 22.39
C LEU A 440 38.48 15.90 23.73
N ARG A 441 39.35 14.89 23.77
CA ARG A 441 40.15 14.57 24.96
C ARG A 441 41.63 14.54 24.64
N PHE A 442 42.38 15.50 25.17
CA PHE A 442 43.82 15.58 25.02
C PHE A 442 44.56 14.87 26.19
N GLY A 443 43.98 14.81 27.36
CA GLY A 443 44.53 14.15 28.54
C GLY A 443 43.99 12.75 28.79
N SER A 444 44.68 11.98 29.64
CA SER A 444 44.25 10.63 30.04
C SER A 444 43.05 10.63 30.99
N VAL A 445 42.77 11.72 31.68
CA VAL A 445 41.65 11.87 32.63
C VAL A 445 40.79 13.06 32.22
N ALA A 446 39.47 12.90 32.27
CA ALA A 446 38.57 14.03 32.14
C ALA A 446 38.67 14.90 33.38
N ARG A 447 39.06 16.16 33.22
CA ARG A 447 38.90 17.17 34.27
C ARG A 447 37.55 17.84 34.00
N GLY A 448 36.63 17.72 34.97
CA GLY A 448 35.45 18.58 34.99
C GLY A 448 35.91 20.02 35.13
N GLY A 449 35.43 20.86 34.20
CA GLY A 449 35.52 22.30 34.35
C GLY A 449 34.27 22.80 35.03
#